data_50e4ec753de376d740eec685c7a35d37
#
_entry.id   50e4ec753de376d740eec685c7a35d37
#
_cell.length_a   1.000
_cell.length_b   1.000
_cell.length_c   1.000
_cell.angle_alpha   90.00
_cell.angle_beta   90.00
_cell.angle_gamma   90.00
#
_symmetry.space_group_name_H-M   'P 1'
#
loop_
_entity.id
_entity.type
_entity.pdbx_description
1 polymer ?
#
loop_
_entity_poly.entity_id
_entity_poly.type
_entity_poly.pdbx_seq_one_letter_code
_entity_poly.pdbx_strand_id
1 'polypeptide(L)'
;IDLLSHAWTAANIDGKWFLFDPTWASGYVSGGKFTKKLNNTFFKVNPETFIKTHMPFDYLWQLLEYPITNQEFYDGKIQQNKTKPKFNFKEELTIYDNQTEVDQLRASAARVEKNGVINALIFDQLKYLKLQAETTQQNIVVSKFNEASAAYNDGIYAYNDFINYRNKQFKPQLADNTIQEMIDNASGNIQKAKSIIAEIPNADASTTVLIKQLSRAIDDASSNLAEQQDWLKIYFNKGKLARKSMFFERKASLFGIPLN
;
A
#
# COMPACT_ATOMS: atom_id res chain seq x y z
N ILE A 1 -36.34 6.79 16.10
CA ILE A 1 -35.41 7.57 15.22
C ILE A 1 -34.95 6.61 14.15
N ASP A 2 -35.40 6.87 12.91
CA ASP A 2 -34.89 6.11 11.78
C ASP A 2 -33.40 6.43 11.63
N LEU A 3 -32.53 5.42 11.89
CA LEU A 3 -31.09 5.53 11.75
C LEU A 3 -30.74 5.44 10.26
N LEU A 4 -30.75 6.56 9.56
CA LEU A 4 -30.35 6.64 8.17
C LEU A 4 -28.87 7.02 8.11
N SER A 5 -28.11 6.26 7.31
CA SER A 5 -26.76 6.66 6.93
C SER A 5 -26.83 7.93 6.08
N HIS A 6 -26.06 8.94 6.44
CA HIS A 6 -26.02 10.24 5.79
C HIS A 6 -24.59 10.73 5.66
N ALA A 7 -24.29 11.50 4.62
CA ALA A 7 -22.95 12.03 4.37
C ALA A 7 -22.98 13.56 4.27
N TRP A 8 -21.93 14.18 4.81
CA TRP A 8 -21.71 15.62 4.76
C TRP A 8 -20.23 15.93 4.58
N THR A 9 -19.88 17.20 4.40
CA THR A 9 -18.53 17.67 4.13
C THR A 9 -17.99 18.52 5.28
N ALA A 10 -16.70 18.37 5.58
CA ALA A 10 -15.93 19.27 6.42
C ALA A 10 -14.91 20.05 5.58
N ALA A 11 -14.70 21.33 5.91
CA ALA A 11 -13.69 22.16 5.26
C ALA A 11 -12.96 23.02 6.29
N ASN A 12 -11.64 23.15 6.11
CA ASN A 12 -10.83 24.10 6.85
C ASN A 12 -10.77 25.42 6.07
N ILE A 13 -11.28 26.48 6.66
CA ILE A 13 -11.32 27.82 6.07
C ILE A 13 -10.63 28.78 7.05
N ASP A 14 -9.53 29.37 6.62
CA ASP A 14 -8.71 30.29 7.43
C ASP A 14 -8.30 29.71 8.79
N GLY A 15 -7.92 28.41 8.82
CA GLY A 15 -7.50 27.70 10.02
C GLY A 15 -8.63 27.25 10.96
N LYS A 16 -9.89 27.42 10.54
CA LYS A 16 -11.08 26.97 11.27
C LYS A 16 -11.85 25.92 10.50
N TRP A 17 -12.29 24.89 11.17
CA TRP A 17 -13.13 23.84 10.59
C TRP A 17 -14.60 24.21 10.60
N PHE A 18 -15.26 23.98 9.47
CA PHE A 18 -16.69 24.13 9.28
C PHE A 18 -17.28 22.91 8.60
N LEU A 19 -18.54 22.66 8.86
CA LEU A 19 -19.30 21.54 8.35
C LEU A 19 -20.43 22.03 7.43
N PHE A 20 -20.72 21.23 6.40
CA PHE A 20 -21.68 21.56 5.35
C PHE A 20 -22.52 20.33 5.04
N ASP A 21 -23.82 20.46 5.12
CA ASP A 21 -24.74 19.44 4.63
C ASP A 21 -25.60 19.99 3.49
N PRO A 22 -25.15 19.83 2.24
CA PRO A 22 -25.88 20.33 1.08
C PRO A 22 -27.22 19.63 0.88
N THR A 23 -27.38 18.41 1.34
CA THR A 23 -28.65 17.66 1.22
C THR A 23 -29.75 18.30 2.06
N TRP A 24 -29.48 18.51 3.35
CA TRP A 24 -30.45 19.13 4.26
C TRP A 24 -30.58 20.66 4.00
N ALA A 25 -29.55 21.26 3.42
CA ALA A 25 -29.60 22.65 3.02
C ALA A 25 -30.43 22.92 1.75
N SER A 26 -30.63 21.91 0.88
CA SER A 26 -31.26 22.11 -0.45
C SER A 26 -32.78 22.14 -0.40
N GLY A 27 -33.41 21.48 0.56
CA GLY A 27 -34.86 21.37 0.64
C GLY A 27 -35.35 20.22 1.52
N TYR A 28 -36.58 19.80 1.30
CA TYR A 28 -37.18 18.71 2.04
C TYR A 28 -38.11 17.85 1.17
N VAL A 29 -38.37 16.63 1.60
CA VAL A 29 -39.33 15.73 0.95
C VAL A 29 -40.63 15.76 1.74
N SER A 30 -41.77 15.98 1.05
CA SER A 30 -43.11 15.89 1.63
C SER A 30 -44.03 15.17 0.63
N GLY A 31 -44.77 14.15 1.11
CA GLY A 31 -45.65 13.36 0.26
C GLY A 31 -44.93 12.70 -0.93
N GLY A 32 -43.67 12.29 -0.76
CA GLY A 32 -42.83 11.67 -1.82
C GLY A 32 -42.31 12.65 -2.88
N LYS A 33 -42.55 13.96 -2.72
CA LYS A 33 -42.07 14.99 -3.63
C LYS A 33 -41.01 15.88 -2.97
N PHE A 34 -39.90 16.10 -3.66
CA PHE A 34 -38.87 17.04 -3.21
C PHE A 34 -39.34 18.48 -3.42
N THR A 35 -39.26 19.29 -2.37
CA THR A 35 -39.48 20.73 -2.42
C THR A 35 -38.17 21.46 -2.18
N LYS A 36 -37.69 22.17 -3.20
CA LYS A 36 -36.47 23.00 -3.07
C LYS A 36 -36.75 24.18 -2.13
N LYS A 37 -36.00 24.25 -1.04
CA LYS A 37 -36.05 25.36 -0.09
C LYS A 37 -34.69 25.50 0.56
N LEU A 38 -33.94 26.52 0.14
CA LEU A 38 -32.61 26.77 0.68
C LEU A 38 -32.66 27.04 2.18
N ASN A 39 -31.86 26.30 2.94
CA ASN A 39 -31.72 26.42 4.39
C ASN A 39 -30.26 26.60 4.78
N ASN A 40 -29.87 27.79 5.16
CA ASN A 40 -28.50 28.12 5.52
C ASN A 40 -28.08 27.56 6.90
N THR A 41 -29.00 26.95 7.67
CA THR A 41 -28.69 26.33 8.96
C THR A 41 -27.61 25.27 8.87
N PHE A 42 -27.49 24.63 7.68
CA PHE A 42 -26.53 23.55 7.43
C PHE A 42 -25.36 24.00 6.52
N PHE A 43 -25.17 25.30 6.38
CA PHE A 43 -24.09 25.88 5.58
C PHE A 43 -23.06 26.56 6.48
N LYS A 44 -21.79 26.19 6.39
CA LYS A 44 -20.66 26.75 7.15
C LYS A 44 -20.91 26.72 8.67
N VAL A 45 -21.33 25.56 9.17
CA VAL A 45 -21.68 25.35 10.59
C VAL A 45 -20.44 24.99 11.39
N ASN A 46 -20.27 25.55 12.58
CA ASN A 46 -19.18 25.13 13.45
C ASN A 46 -19.42 23.71 14.04
N PRO A 47 -18.36 22.97 14.37
CA PRO A 47 -18.46 21.60 14.88
C PRO A 47 -19.37 21.45 16.11
N GLU A 48 -19.31 22.38 17.05
CA GLU A 48 -20.08 22.34 18.31
C GLU A 48 -21.60 22.47 18.09
N THR A 49 -22.00 23.17 17.04
CA THR A 49 -23.40 23.28 16.64
C THR A 49 -23.83 22.09 15.81
N PHE A 50 -22.98 21.66 14.88
CA PHE A 50 -23.30 20.61 13.92
C PHE A 50 -23.49 19.24 14.60
N ILE A 51 -22.68 18.92 15.63
CA ILE A 51 -22.78 17.66 16.38
C ILE A 51 -24.15 17.45 17.03
N LYS A 52 -24.95 18.50 17.20
CA LYS A 52 -26.30 18.39 17.81
C LYS A 52 -27.28 17.57 16.97
N THR A 53 -27.00 17.43 15.67
CA THR A 53 -27.86 16.73 14.71
C THR A 53 -27.12 15.72 13.86
N HIS A 54 -25.78 15.80 13.77
CA HIS A 54 -24.95 14.99 12.90
C HIS A 54 -23.84 14.31 13.69
N MET A 55 -23.97 13.00 13.89
CA MET A 55 -23.00 12.19 14.62
C MET A 55 -22.16 11.38 13.64
N PRO A 56 -20.86 11.66 13.46
CA PRO A 56 -20.00 10.84 12.62
C PRO A 56 -19.67 9.51 13.32
N PHE A 57 -19.48 8.44 12.56
CA PHE A 57 -19.06 7.14 13.10
C PHE A 57 -17.71 7.23 13.82
N ASP A 58 -16.74 7.90 13.19
CA ASP A 58 -15.42 8.15 13.76
C ASP A 58 -15.39 9.54 14.42
N TYR A 59 -15.14 9.57 15.73
CA TYR A 59 -15.17 10.81 16.51
C TYR A 59 -14.08 11.83 16.12
N LEU A 60 -13.08 11.46 15.35
CA LEU A 60 -12.12 12.41 14.77
C LEU A 60 -12.84 13.48 13.95
N TRP A 61 -13.85 13.06 13.20
CA TRP A 61 -14.64 13.93 12.32
C TRP A 61 -15.73 14.73 13.03
N GLN A 62 -15.85 14.61 14.36
CA GLN A 62 -16.58 15.59 15.15
C GLN A 62 -15.85 16.93 15.20
N LEU A 63 -14.51 16.93 15.03
CA LEU A 63 -13.62 18.10 15.06
C LEU A 63 -13.75 18.86 16.40
N LEU A 64 -13.90 18.11 17.49
CA LEU A 64 -14.12 18.61 18.85
C LEU A 64 -12.95 18.24 19.77
N GLU A 65 -12.58 19.15 20.67
CA GLU A 65 -11.58 18.88 21.71
C GLU A 65 -12.08 17.93 22.80
N TYR A 66 -13.40 17.80 22.95
CA TYR A 66 -14.07 16.89 23.89
C TYR A 66 -15.15 16.12 23.11
N PRO A 67 -14.78 15.05 22.39
CA PRO A 67 -15.74 14.30 21.58
C PRO A 67 -16.87 13.71 22.40
N ILE A 68 -18.04 13.66 21.79
CA ILE A 68 -19.26 13.07 22.33
C ILE A 68 -19.27 11.59 21.94
N THR A 69 -19.55 10.69 22.90
CA THR A 69 -19.69 9.27 22.61
C THR A 69 -21.04 8.97 21.94
N ASN A 70 -21.13 7.83 21.24
CA ASN A 70 -22.38 7.39 20.65
C ASN A 70 -23.50 7.26 21.69
N GLN A 71 -23.18 6.80 22.91
CA GLN A 71 -24.16 6.70 24.01
C GLN A 71 -24.60 8.08 24.48
N GLU A 72 -23.70 9.04 24.66
CA GLU A 72 -24.06 10.41 25.05
C GLU A 72 -24.96 11.07 24.00
N PHE A 73 -24.64 10.87 22.70
CA PHE A 73 -25.51 11.39 21.63
C PHE A 73 -26.90 10.75 21.65
N TYR A 74 -26.97 9.43 21.83
CA TYR A 74 -28.24 8.70 21.94
C TYR A 74 -29.08 9.16 23.13
N ASP A 75 -28.43 9.44 24.26
CA ASP A 75 -29.09 9.96 25.49
C ASP A 75 -29.46 11.45 25.40
N GLY A 76 -29.14 12.13 24.30
CA GLY A 76 -29.33 13.58 24.15
C GLY A 76 -28.34 14.44 24.93
N LYS A 77 -27.25 13.86 25.46
CA LYS A 77 -26.19 14.54 26.21
C LYS A 77 -25.16 15.14 25.28
N ILE A 78 -25.57 16.07 24.45
CA ILE A 78 -24.79 16.65 23.34
C ILE A 78 -23.90 17.83 23.74
N GLN A 79 -23.74 18.13 25.02
CA GLN A 79 -22.81 19.15 25.48
C GLN A 79 -21.43 18.55 25.74
N GLN A 80 -20.40 19.29 25.35
CA GLN A 80 -19.01 18.84 25.56
C GLN A 80 -18.71 18.73 27.07
N ASN A 81 -18.29 17.56 27.50
CA ASN A 81 -17.86 17.33 28.86
C ASN A 81 -16.36 17.63 29.02
N LYS A 82 -16.04 18.83 29.51
CA LYS A 82 -14.67 19.30 29.72
C LYS A 82 -13.92 18.62 30.88
N THR A 83 -14.57 17.70 31.61
CA THR A 83 -13.89 16.88 32.61
C THR A 83 -13.19 15.66 31.98
N LYS A 84 -13.51 15.31 30.73
CA LYS A 84 -12.82 14.30 29.97
C LYS A 84 -11.42 14.76 29.57
N PRO A 85 -10.50 13.83 29.28
CA PRO A 85 -9.24 14.18 28.66
C PRO A 85 -9.45 14.93 27.35
N LYS A 86 -8.68 15.99 27.17
CA LYS A 86 -8.70 16.77 25.92
C LYS A 86 -8.19 15.92 24.75
N PHE A 87 -8.93 15.92 23.65
CA PHE A 87 -8.56 15.28 22.40
C PHE A 87 -7.99 16.30 21.40
N ASN A 88 -6.73 16.15 21.02
CA ASN A 88 -6.11 17.03 20.04
C ASN A 88 -6.44 16.58 18.62
N PHE A 89 -7.66 16.84 18.16
CA PHE A 89 -8.11 16.43 16.83
C PHE A 89 -7.26 17.02 15.69
N LYS A 90 -6.60 18.18 15.90
CA LYS A 90 -5.74 18.79 14.86
C LYS A 90 -4.47 17.99 14.66
N GLU A 91 -3.86 17.51 15.72
CA GLU A 91 -2.71 16.62 15.66
C GLU A 91 -3.09 15.27 15.05
N GLU A 92 -4.23 14.72 15.49
CA GLU A 92 -4.76 13.46 14.94
C GLU A 92 -5.08 13.55 13.44
N LEU A 93 -5.59 14.68 12.94
CA LEU A 93 -5.77 14.91 11.51
C LEU A 93 -4.43 14.93 10.78
N THR A 94 -3.42 15.58 11.35
CA THR A 94 -2.08 15.58 10.75
C THR A 94 -1.48 14.17 10.71
N ILE A 95 -1.67 13.37 11.77
CA ILE A 95 -1.25 11.96 11.80
C ILE A 95 -2.03 11.17 10.73
N TYR A 96 -3.34 11.33 10.68
CA TYR A 96 -4.22 10.67 9.72
C TYR A 96 -3.81 10.95 8.26
N ASP A 97 -3.53 12.21 7.92
CA ASP A 97 -3.13 12.62 6.56
C ASP A 97 -1.79 12.01 6.12
N ASN A 98 -0.91 11.67 7.08
CA ASN A 98 0.39 11.05 6.80
C ASN A 98 0.37 9.50 6.88
N GLN A 99 -0.75 8.90 7.26
CA GLN A 99 -0.91 7.45 7.31
C GLN A 99 -1.15 6.85 5.91
N THR A 100 -0.81 5.56 5.77
CA THR A 100 -1.27 4.78 4.62
C THR A 100 -2.79 4.59 4.68
N GLU A 101 -3.43 4.31 3.54
CA GLU A 101 -4.88 4.01 3.50
C GLU A 101 -5.27 2.89 4.47
N VAL A 102 -4.47 1.84 4.56
CA VAL A 102 -4.69 0.72 5.49
C VAL A 102 -4.66 1.18 6.94
N ASP A 103 -3.70 2.04 7.29
CA ASP A 103 -3.57 2.56 8.65
C ASP A 103 -4.68 3.55 8.98
N GLN A 104 -5.12 4.37 8.02
CA GLN A 104 -6.28 5.24 8.15
C GLN A 104 -7.55 4.43 8.46
N LEU A 105 -7.80 3.36 7.72
CA LEU A 105 -8.95 2.47 7.92
C LEU A 105 -8.90 1.79 9.29
N ARG A 106 -7.73 1.30 9.71
CA ARG A 106 -7.53 0.67 11.03
C ARG A 106 -7.71 1.67 12.17
N ALA A 107 -7.13 2.87 12.03
CA ALA A 107 -7.27 3.93 13.02
C ALA A 107 -8.73 4.39 13.14
N SER A 108 -9.44 4.55 12.03
CA SER A 108 -10.88 4.86 12.02
C SER A 108 -11.70 3.75 12.68
N ALA A 109 -11.44 2.47 12.37
CA ALA A 109 -12.10 1.34 13.02
C ALA A 109 -11.88 1.35 14.54
N ALA A 110 -10.65 1.60 15.00
CA ALA A 110 -10.33 1.68 16.42
C ALA A 110 -11.07 2.84 17.12
N ARG A 111 -11.18 4.01 16.47
CA ARG A 111 -11.92 5.15 17.00
C ARG A 111 -13.43 4.90 17.03
N VAL A 112 -14.00 4.26 16.00
CA VAL A 112 -15.42 3.86 15.99
C VAL A 112 -15.72 2.90 17.14
N GLU A 113 -14.88 1.87 17.32
CA GLU A 113 -15.03 0.89 18.40
C GLU A 113 -14.93 1.54 19.79
N LYS A 114 -13.94 2.42 19.98
CA LYS A 114 -13.74 3.17 21.23
C LYS A 114 -14.91 4.12 21.55
N ASN A 115 -15.57 4.68 20.52
CA ASN A 115 -16.69 5.59 20.68
C ASN A 115 -18.00 4.89 21.13
N GLY A 116 -18.02 3.55 21.08
CA GLY A 116 -19.11 2.70 21.53
C GLY A 116 -20.01 2.20 20.40
N VAL A 117 -20.12 0.89 20.31
CA VAL A 117 -20.98 0.20 19.32
C VAL A 117 -22.34 -0.06 19.97
N ILE A 118 -23.27 0.88 19.83
CA ILE A 118 -24.57 0.85 20.52
C ILE A 118 -25.74 0.40 19.64
N ASN A 119 -25.53 0.24 18.33
CA ASN A 119 -26.57 -0.19 17.39
C ASN A 119 -25.97 -0.91 16.17
N ALA A 120 -26.85 -1.51 15.37
CA ALA A 120 -26.46 -2.28 14.18
C ALA A 120 -25.75 -1.42 13.13
N LEU A 121 -26.15 -0.17 12.91
CA LEU A 121 -25.54 0.72 11.92
C LEU A 121 -24.08 0.99 12.22
N ILE A 122 -23.73 1.24 13.49
CA ILE A 122 -22.34 1.44 13.93
C ILE A 122 -21.56 0.12 13.84
N PHE A 123 -22.18 -1.01 14.18
CA PHE A 123 -21.57 -2.32 14.05
C PHE A 123 -21.22 -2.64 12.59
N ASP A 124 -22.15 -2.40 11.67
CA ASP A 124 -21.93 -2.63 10.23
C ASP A 124 -20.83 -1.73 9.69
N GLN A 125 -20.78 -0.46 10.10
CA GLN A 125 -19.70 0.45 9.73
C GLN A 125 -18.33 -0.03 10.25
N LEU A 126 -18.26 -0.47 11.50
CA LEU A 126 -17.03 -1.02 12.08
C LEU A 126 -16.55 -2.26 11.31
N LYS A 127 -17.48 -3.18 11.01
CA LYS A 127 -17.20 -4.37 10.22
C LYS A 127 -16.71 -4.01 8.83
N TYR A 128 -17.35 -3.05 8.17
CA TYR A 128 -16.94 -2.53 6.86
C TYR A 128 -15.52 -1.99 6.88
N LEU A 129 -15.17 -1.13 7.85
CA LEU A 129 -13.83 -0.55 7.96
C LEU A 129 -12.75 -1.63 8.17
N LYS A 130 -13.02 -2.62 9.04
CA LYS A 130 -12.10 -3.75 9.27
C LYS A 130 -11.90 -4.58 7.99
N LEU A 131 -12.98 -4.91 7.29
CA LEU A 131 -12.92 -5.67 6.03
C LEU A 131 -12.19 -4.88 4.93
N GLN A 132 -12.45 -3.59 4.80
CA GLN A 132 -11.75 -2.74 3.82
C GLN A 132 -10.26 -2.68 4.10
N ALA A 133 -9.84 -2.53 5.37
CA ALA A 133 -8.43 -2.54 5.74
C ALA A 133 -7.74 -3.86 5.35
N GLU A 134 -8.38 -5.00 5.60
CA GLU A 134 -7.86 -6.31 5.23
C GLU A 134 -7.78 -6.48 3.70
N THR A 135 -8.84 -6.10 2.98
CA THR A 135 -8.90 -6.19 1.51
C THR A 135 -7.86 -5.28 0.85
N THR A 136 -7.73 -4.03 1.30
CA THR A 136 -6.72 -3.10 0.77
C THR A 136 -5.31 -3.63 1.04
N GLN A 137 -5.04 -4.14 2.24
CA GLN A 137 -3.76 -4.78 2.59
C GLN A 137 -3.44 -5.95 1.66
N GLN A 138 -4.41 -6.84 1.44
CA GLN A 138 -4.26 -8.00 0.56
C GLN A 138 -3.97 -7.57 -0.89
N ASN A 139 -4.68 -6.57 -1.39
CA ASN A 139 -4.48 -6.04 -2.74
C ASN A 139 -3.06 -5.47 -2.93
N ILE A 140 -2.53 -4.77 -1.94
CA ILE A 140 -1.14 -4.27 -1.95
C ILE A 140 -0.15 -5.43 -2.03
N VAL A 141 -0.34 -6.46 -1.19
CA VAL A 141 0.52 -7.66 -1.17
C VAL A 141 0.54 -8.35 -2.54
N VAL A 142 -0.65 -8.64 -3.10
CA VAL A 142 -0.78 -9.31 -4.40
C VAL A 142 -0.17 -8.47 -5.52
N SER A 143 -0.42 -7.17 -5.53
CA SER A 143 0.14 -6.27 -6.55
C SER A 143 1.67 -6.25 -6.52
N LYS A 144 2.28 -6.09 -5.35
CA LYS A 144 3.75 -6.10 -5.20
C LYS A 144 4.36 -7.46 -5.52
N PHE A 145 3.70 -8.56 -5.13
CA PHE A 145 4.15 -9.91 -5.47
C PHE A 145 4.16 -10.14 -6.98
N ASN A 146 3.12 -9.72 -7.69
CA ASN A 146 3.03 -9.82 -9.14
C ASN A 146 4.09 -8.96 -9.83
N GLU A 147 4.34 -7.74 -9.34
CA GLU A 147 5.39 -6.86 -9.86
C GLU A 147 6.79 -7.45 -9.66
N ALA A 148 7.08 -8.00 -8.48
CA ALA A 148 8.34 -8.69 -8.20
C ALA A 148 8.52 -9.93 -9.10
N SER A 149 7.45 -10.71 -9.29
CA SER A 149 7.46 -11.89 -10.15
C SER A 149 7.71 -11.53 -11.62
N ALA A 150 7.11 -10.45 -12.10
CA ALA A 150 7.35 -9.95 -13.46
C ALA A 150 8.81 -9.53 -13.65
N ALA A 151 9.35 -8.72 -12.73
CA ALA A 151 10.74 -8.30 -12.78
C ALA A 151 11.72 -9.49 -12.69
N TYR A 152 11.43 -10.50 -11.85
CA TYR A 152 12.19 -11.73 -11.79
C TYR A 152 12.19 -12.46 -13.14
N ASN A 153 11.02 -12.64 -13.75
CA ASN A 153 10.91 -13.32 -15.05
C ASN A 153 11.66 -12.57 -16.14
N ASP A 154 11.55 -11.25 -16.20
CA ASP A 154 12.30 -10.42 -17.16
C ASP A 154 13.82 -10.59 -16.97
N GLY A 155 14.27 -10.66 -15.72
CA GLY A 155 15.66 -10.92 -15.37
C GLY A 155 16.13 -12.30 -15.81
N ILE A 156 15.32 -13.34 -15.61
CA ILE A 156 15.62 -14.71 -16.04
C ILE A 156 15.63 -14.82 -17.57
N TYR A 157 14.72 -14.16 -18.30
CA TYR A 157 14.76 -14.13 -19.75
C TYR A 157 16.04 -13.48 -20.27
N ALA A 158 16.39 -12.30 -19.76
CA ALA A 158 17.63 -11.62 -20.13
C ALA A 158 18.88 -12.43 -19.78
N TYR A 159 18.91 -13.10 -18.63
CA TYR A 159 19.97 -14.02 -18.24
C TYR A 159 20.11 -15.20 -19.23
N ASN A 160 19.01 -15.84 -19.58
CA ASN A 160 19.00 -16.95 -20.53
C ASN A 160 19.48 -16.51 -21.91
N ASP A 161 19.13 -15.32 -22.38
CA ASP A 161 19.62 -14.77 -23.64
C ASP A 161 21.13 -14.56 -23.59
N PHE A 162 21.66 -14.01 -22.49
CA PHE A 162 23.11 -13.91 -22.30
C PHE A 162 23.79 -15.29 -22.29
N ILE A 163 23.27 -16.28 -21.55
CA ILE A 163 23.83 -17.64 -21.48
C ILE A 163 23.81 -18.31 -22.87
N ASN A 164 22.70 -18.19 -23.60
CA ASN A 164 22.58 -18.72 -24.96
C ASN A 164 23.61 -18.08 -25.90
N TYR A 165 23.83 -16.78 -25.79
CA TYR A 165 24.84 -16.09 -26.60
C TYR A 165 26.26 -16.46 -26.17
N ARG A 166 26.54 -16.61 -24.88
CA ARG A 166 27.79 -17.11 -24.34
C ARG A 166 28.07 -18.55 -24.85
N ASN A 167 27.08 -19.44 -24.83
CA ASN A 167 27.21 -20.83 -25.30
C ASN A 167 27.54 -20.92 -26.82
N LYS A 168 27.10 -19.92 -27.61
CA LYS A 168 27.50 -19.73 -29.00
C LYS A 168 28.90 -19.09 -29.14
N GLN A 169 29.69 -19.00 -28.07
CA GLN A 169 30.99 -18.36 -28.03
C GLN A 169 30.97 -16.91 -28.51
N PHE A 170 29.90 -16.18 -28.16
CA PHE A 170 29.61 -14.80 -28.56
C PHE A 170 29.64 -14.60 -30.09
N LYS A 171 29.00 -15.53 -30.83
CA LYS A 171 28.86 -15.42 -32.27
C LYS A 171 27.42 -15.16 -32.70
N PRO A 172 27.16 -14.20 -33.67
CA PRO A 172 28.14 -13.29 -34.30
C PRO A 172 28.79 -12.36 -33.28
N GLN A 173 30.01 -11.89 -33.53
CA GLN A 173 30.76 -11.09 -32.58
C GLN A 173 30.10 -9.71 -32.39
N LEU A 174 29.78 -9.34 -31.17
CA LEU A 174 29.35 -8.00 -30.74
C LEU A 174 30.50 -7.28 -30.03
N ALA A 175 30.31 -5.98 -29.81
CA ALA A 175 31.22 -5.18 -28.98
C ALA A 175 31.16 -5.62 -27.50
N ASP A 176 32.26 -5.51 -26.78
CA ASP A 176 32.36 -5.92 -25.37
C ASP A 176 31.33 -5.18 -24.48
N ASN A 177 31.04 -3.90 -24.77
CA ASN A 177 30.02 -3.12 -24.05
C ASN A 177 28.62 -3.68 -24.28
N THR A 178 28.26 -4.12 -25.48
CA THR A 178 26.96 -4.73 -25.78
C THR A 178 26.78 -6.06 -25.02
N ILE A 179 27.86 -6.85 -24.92
CA ILE A 179 27.83 -8.09 -24.12
C ILE A 179 27.68 -7.78 -22.63
N GLN A 180 28.32 -6.71 -22.13
CA GLN A 180 28.17 -6.25 -20.76
C GLN A 180 26.73 -5.79 -20.50
N GLU A 181 26.13 -5.01 -21.38
CA GLU A 181 24.75 -4.54 -21.29
C GLU A 181 23.72 -5.67 -21.17
N MET A 182 23.98 -6.83 -21.84
CA MET A 182 23.08 -7.99 -21.71
C MET A 182 23.03 -8.53 -20.28
N ILE A 183 24.20 -8.70 -19.65
CA ILE A 183 24.23 -9.23 -18.27
C ILE A 183 23.77 -8.18 -17.23
N ASP A 184 24.05 -6.91 -17.50
CA ASP A 184 23.63 -5.80 -16.62
C ASP A 184 22.11 -5.62 -16.66
N ASN A 185 21.48 -5.80 -17.81
CA ASN A 185 20.01 -5.81 -17.91
C ASN A 185 19.39 -6.94 -17.07
N ALA A 186 19.95 -8.15 -17.17
CA ALA A 186 19.50 -9.28 -16.35
C ALA A 186 19.66 -8.97 -14.84
N SER A 187 20.82 -8.45 -14.45
CA SER A 187 21.13 -8.10 -13.07
C SER A 187 20.22 -6.99 -12.54
N GLY A 188 19.96 -5.97 -13.36
CA GLY A 188 19.06 -4.87 -12.99
C GLY A 188 17.64 -5.33 -12.70
N ASN A 189 17.09 -6.22 -13.52
CA ASN A 189 15.76 -6.77 -13.32
C ASN A 189 15.68 -7.69 -12.08
N ILE A 190 16.69 -8.53 -11.83
CA ILE A 190 16.74 -9.36 -10.61
C ILE A 190 16.87 -8.47 -9.36
N GLN A 191 17.69 -7.42 -9.41
CA GLN A 191 17.80 -6.47 -8.29
C GLN A 191 16.49 -5.71 -8.05
N LYS A 192 15.79 -5.32 -9.13
CA LYS A 192 14.44 -4.72 -9.03
C LYS A 192 13.47 -5.67 -8.34
N ALA A 193 13.43 -6.95 -8.74
CA ALA A 193 12.60 -7.96 -8.10
C ALA A 193 12.92 -8.09 -6.59
N LYS A 194 14.21 -8.08 -6.24
CA LYS A 194 14.69 -8.15 -4.85
C LYS A 194 14.25 -6.95 -4.01
N SER A 195 14.31 -5.76 -4.58
CA SER A 195 13.84 -4.55 -3.90
C SER A 195 12.33 -4.58 -3.64
N ILE A 196 11.54 -4.94 -4.66
CA ILE A 196 10.08 -4.98 -4.55
C ILE A 196 9.63 -6.02 -3.52
N ILE A 197 10.22 -7.24 -3.53
CA ILE A 197 9.82 -8.30 -2.59
C ILE A 197 10.14 -7.94 -1.13
N ALA A 198 11.20 -7.16 -0.91
CA ALA A 198 11.56 -6.66 0.42
C ALA A 198 10.57 -5.61 0.98
N GLU A 199 9.82 -4.95 0.08
CA GLU A 199 8.81 -3.95 0.44
C GLU A 199 7.42 -4.56 0.67
N ILE A 200 7.23 -5.87 0.46
CA ILE A 200 5.92 -6.50 0.65
C ILE A 200 5.58 -6.49 2.15
N PRO A 201 4.45 -5.87 2.54
CA PRO A 201 4.04 -5.86 3.94
C PRO A 201 3.59 -7.24 4.40
N ASN A 202 3.26 -7.38 5.68
CA ASN A 202 2.79 -8.64 6.26
C ASN A 202 1.63 -9.22 5.44
N ALA A 203 1.80 -10.46 5.02
CA ALA A 203 0.84 -11.23 4.23
C ALA A 203 0.28 -12.40 5.07
N ASP A 204 -0.82 -12.99 4.60
CA ASP A 204 -1.33 -14.24 5.13
C ASP A 204 -0.30 -15.40 5.00
N ALA A 205 -0.56 -16.51 5.69
CA ALA A 205 0.37 -17.63 5.75
C ALA A 205 0.65 -18.24 4.37
N SER A 206 -0.37 -18.34 3.49
CA SER A 206 -0.24 -18.93 2.15
C SER A 206 0.60 -18.05 1.23
N THR A 207 0.32 -16.76 1.21
CA THR A 207 1.06 -15.77 0.42
C THR A 207 2.50 -15.62 0.93
N THR A 208 2.71 -15.70 2.24
CA THR A 208 4.05 -15.69 2.85
C THR A 208 4.93 -16.84 2.34
N VAL A 209 4.37 -18.03 2.11
CA VAL A 209 5.11 -19.17 1.52
C VAL A 209 5.55 -18.83 0.10
N LEU A 210 4.68 -18.26 -0.74
CA LEU A 210 5.00 -17.88 -2.11
C LEU A 210 6.08 -16.78 -2.17
N ILE A 211 5.98 -15.78 -1.29
CA ILE A 211 6.98 -14.72 -1.15
C ILE A 211 8.36 -15.32 -0.82
N LYS A 212 8.43 -16.25 0.14
CA LYS A 212 9.69 -16.91 0.51
C LYS A 212 10.26 -17.75 -0.64
N GLN A 213 9.41 -18.43 -1.42
CA GLN A 213 9.86 -19.19 -2.58
C GLN A 213 10.44 -18.26 -3.66
N LEU A 214 9.76 -17.18 -4.00
CA LEU A 214 10.25 -16.21 -4.96
C LEU A 214 11.54 -15.53 -4.46
N SER A 215 11.63 -15.18 -3.17
CA SER A 215 12.83 -14.60 -2.58
C SER A 215 14.06 -15.53 -2.74
N ARG A 216 13.90 -16.82 -2.48
CA ARG A 216 14.98 -17.81 -2.69
C ARG A 216 15.38 -17.90 -4.15
N ALA A 217 14.42 -17.95 -5.08
CA ALA A 217 14.69 -17.98 -6.50
C ALA A 217 15.45 -16.73 -6.99
N ILE A 218 15.11 -15.55 -6.44
CA ILE A 218 15.83 -14.29 -6.70
C ILE A 218 17.26 -14.35 -6.16
N ASP A 219 17.49 -14.90 -4.97
CA ASP A 219 18.83 -15.02 -4.39
C ASP A 219 19.70 -16.00 -5.18
N ASP A 220 19.13 -17.13 -5.62
CA ASP A 220 19.81 -18.10 -6.50
C ASP A 220 20.18 -17.46 -7.85
N ALA A 221 19.24 -16.73 -8.47
CA ALA A 221 19.50 -16.01 -9.71
C ALA A 221 20.59 -14.94 -9.56
N SER A 222 20.56 -14.20 -8.42
CA SER A 222 21.59 -13.20 -8.10
C SER A 222 22.98 -13.82 -8.00
N SER A 223 23.09 -14.99 -7.37
CA SER A 223 24.35 -15.72 -7.22
C SER A 223 24.88 -16.19 -8.58
N ASN A 224 23.99 -16.76 -9.42
CA ASN A 224 24.36 -17.19 -10.77
C ASN A 224 24.80 -16.01 -11.64
N LEU A 225 24.12 -14.86 -11.56
CA LEU A 225 24.50 -13.64 -12.27
C LEU A 225 25.89 -13.13 -11.84
N ALA A 226 26.17 -13.11 -10.53
CA ALA A 226 27.48 -12.70 -10.02
C ALA A 226 28.62 -13.57 -10.58
N GLU A 227 28.43 -14.89 -10.63
CA GLU A 227 29.41 -15.78 -11.26
C GLU A 227 29.64 -15.47 -12.74
N GLN A 228 28.58 -15.15 -13.49
CA GLN A 228 28.72 -14.80 -14.90
C GLN A 228 29.39 -13.44 -15.11
N GLN A 229 29.10 -12.48 -14.26
CA GLN A 229 29.74 -11.15 -14.28
C GLN A 229 31.24 -11.27 -14.00
N ASP A 230 31.63 -12.08 -13.02
CA ASP A 230 33.05 -12.30 -12.71
C ASP A 230 33.77 -13.04 -13.85
N TRP A 231 33.13 -14.05 -14.46
CA TRP A 231 33.66 -14.71 -15.63
C TRP A 231 33.83 -13.73 -16.80
N LEU A 232 32.87 -12.84 -17.02
CA LEU A 232 32.90 -11.85 -18.10
C LEU A 232 33.98 -10.80 -17.89
N LYS A 233 34.23 -10.35 -16.67
CA LYS A 233 35.36 -9.47 -16.32
C LYS A 233 36.68 -10.10 -16.72
N ILE A 234 36.88 -11.39 -16.39
CA ILE A 234 38.10 -12.12 -16.78
C ILE A 234 38.19 -12.24 -18.31
N TYR A 235 37.06 -12.53 -18.97
CA TYR A 235 36.98 -12.64 -20.42
C TYR A 235 37.43 -11.35 -21.12
N PHE A 236 36.93 -10.19 -20.69
CA PHE A 236 37.30 -8.90 -21.29
C PHE A 236 38.76 -8.51 -21.07
N ASN A 237 39.35 -8.91 -19.96
CA ASN A 237 40.76 -8.64 -19.65
C ASN A 237 41.75 -9.51 -20.44
N LYS A 238 41.27 -10.56 -21.16
CA LYS A 238 42.13 -11.42 -21.98
C LYS A 238 42.22 -10.94 -23.44
N GLY A 239 43.36 -11.17 -24.08
CA GLY A 239 43.52 -10.94 -25.50
C GLY A 239 42.69 -11.94 -26.36
N LYS A 240 42.38 -11.58 -27.59
CA LYS A 240 41.47 -12.33 -28.50
C LYS A 240 41.71 -13.83 -28.58
N LEU A 241 42.97 -14.29 -28.64
CA LEU A 241 43.30 -15.72 -28.68
C LEU A 241 43.00 -16.41 -27.34
N ALA A 242 43.34 -15.79 -26.23
CA ALA A 242 43.11 -16.33 -24.89
C ALA A 242 41.61 -16.31 -24.47
N ARG A 243 40.82 -15.43 -25.05
CA ARG A 243 39.34 -15.43 -24.85
C ARG A 243 38.70 -16.73 -25.34
N LYS A 244 39.19 -17.27 -26.45
CA LYS A 244 38.67 -18.49 -27.06
C LYS A 244 38.86 -19.72 -26.15
N SER A 245 39.98 -19.82 -25.42
CA SER A 245 40.22 -20.93 -24.49
C SER A 245 39.23 -20.98 -23.33
N MET A 246 38.72 -19.82 -22.86
CA MET A 246 37.81 -19.76 -21.74
C MET A 246 36.46 -20.50 -21.93
N PHE A 247 36.05 -20.72 -23.18
CA PHE A 247 34.84 -21.49 -23.47
C PHE A 247 35.04 -23.01 -23.34
N PHE A 248 36.29 -23.47 -23.27
CA PHE A 248 36.66 -24.89 -23.16
C PHE A 248 37.25 -25.24 -21.79
N GLU A 249 37.54 -24.23 -20.95
CA GLU A 249 38.03 -24.48 -19.58
C GLU A 249 36.89 -25.08 -18.74
N ARG A 250 37.01 -26.35 -18.35
CA ARG A 250 36.08 -26.95 -17.37
C ARG A 250 36.35 -26.35 -16.01
N LYS A 251 35.30 -25.86 -15.34
CA LYS A 251 35.40 -25.56 -13.90
C LYS A 251 35.81 -26.84 -13.18
N ALA A 252 37.02 -26.90 -12.64
CA ALA A 252 37.36 -27.91 -11.67
C ALA A 252 36.55 -27.62 -10.41
N SER A 253 35.73 -28.57 -9.98
CA SER A 253 35.09 -28.42 -8.67
C SER A 253 36.14 -28.44 -7.56
N LEU A 254 35.88 -27.86 -6.41
CA LEU A 254 36.77 -27.86 -5.23
C LEU A 254 37.17 -29.28 -4.79
N PHE A 255 36.52 -30.32 -5.32
CA PHE A 255 36.75 -31.74 -5.03
C PHE A 255 37.16 -32.58 -6.26
N GLY A 256 37.59 -31.96 -7.38
CA GLY A 256 38.12 -32.68 -8.56
C GLY A 256 37.08 -33.42 -9.39
N ILE A 257 35.79 -33.29 -9.14
CA ILE A 257 34.70 -33.91 -9.89
C ILE A 257 34.20 -32.91 -10.95
N PRO A 258 34.23 -33.23 -12.27
CA PRO A 258 33.68 -32.34 -13.28
C PRO A 258 32.18 -32.22 -13.11
N LEU A 259 31.69 -30.99 -13.04
CA LEU A 259 30.25 -30.71 -13.16
C LEU A 259 29.88 -30.83 -14.64
N ASN A 260 29.03 -31.80 -14.97
CA ASN A 260 28.47 -32.00 -16.31
C ASN A 260 27.59 -30.85 -16.73
#